data_09ab9d135ba5f53a96d11218e1e5a6a8
#
_entry.id   09ab9d135ba5f53a96d11218e1e5a6a8
#
_cell.length_a   1.000
_cell.length_b   1.000
_cell.length_c   1.000
_cell.angle_alpha   90.00
_cell.angle_beta   90.00
_cell.angle_gamma   90.00
#
_symmetry.space_group_name_H-M   'P 1'
#
loop_
_entity.id
_entity.type
_entity.pdbx_description
1 polymer ?
#
loop_
_entity_poly.entity_id
_entity_poly.type
_entity_poly.pdbx_seq_one_letter_code
_entity_poly.pdbx_strand_id
1 'polypeptide(L)'
;MERTKPVLNTETVERDFHSLLKEMENEGLSQKKVQAELMADFKERRVLLKGSPIPSFIKPAFVGPEEIKRYQRVTEVIMSSLEKVANLFYTEPSLESLFELRKGEDVLTKVDHGYEGRIQHARLDAFVVDGIVRFCEFNCDTPGGPGWLDHMSQSLLKTPAMTKLQEKYELSFEALMPGILDGLLACYRDWCKKKGKTPSEKPRIAVTTIPALDPT
;
A
#
# COMPACT_ATOMS: atom_id res chain seq x y z
N MET A 1 -10.55 -12.37 32.88
CA MET A 1 -10.57 -13.36 31.80
C MET A 1 -10.76 -12.58 30.49
N GLU A 2 -9.67 -12.28 29.79
CA GLU A 2 -9.77 -11.74 28.45
C GLU A 2 -10.43 -12.77 27.57
N ARG A 3 -11.58 -12.42 27.00
CA ARG A 3 -12.21 -13.24 25.97
C ARG A 3 -11.34 -13.13 24.72
N THR A 4 -10.58 -14.17 24.43
CA THR A 4 -9.91 -14.32 23.12
C THR A 4 -10.98 -14.25 22.05
N LYS A 5 -10.93 -13.18 21.23
CA LYS A 5 -11.86 -13.04 20.09
C LYS A 5 -11.57 -14.20 19.10
N PRO A 6 -12.61 -14.79 18.50
CA PRO A 6 -12.45 -15.96 17.63
C PRO A 6 -11.58 -15.63 16.39
N VAL A 7 -10.87 -16.64 15.90
CA VAL A 7 -10.12 -16.55 14.63
C VAL A 7 -11.09 -16.17 13.50
N LEU A 8 -10.76 -15.12 12.78
CA LEU A 8 -11.60 -14.50 11.77
C LEU A 8 -11.80 -15.43 10.55
N ASN A 9 -13.06 -15.82 10.33
CA ASN A 9 -13.53 -16.19 8.99
C ASN A 9 -14.02 -14.91 8.29
N THR A 10 -13.35 -14.47 7.24
CA THR A 10 -13.66 -13.23 6.51
C THR A 10 -15.09 -13.20 5.98
N GLU A 11 -15.64 -14.32 5.51
CA GLU A 11 -17.05 -14.43 5.07
C GLU A 11 -18.04 -14.12 6.19
N THR A 12 -17.73 -14.55 7.41
CA THR A 12 -18.58 -14.25 8.58
C THR A 12 -18.54 -12.77 8.92
N VAL A 13 -17.36 -12.15 8.88
CA VAL A 13 -17.18 -10.70 9.09
C VAL A 13 -17.95 -9.90 8.04
N GLU A 14 -17.85 -10.29 6.77
CA GLU A 14 -18.57 -9.63 5.67
C GLU A 14 -20.10 -9.73 5.84
N ARG A 15 -20.59 -10.91 6.19
CA ARG A 15 -22.02 -11.12 6.46
C ARG A 15 -22.50 -10.25 7.61
N ASP A 16 -21.76 -10.20 8.70
CA ASP A 16 -22.11 -9.39 9.87
C ASP A 16 -22.05 -7.89 9.52
N PHE A 17 -21.07 -7.44 8.75
CA PHE A 17 -21.01 -6.08 8.25
C PHE A 17 -22.27 -5.71 7.42
N HIS A 18 -22.67 -6.60 6.51
CA HIS A 18 -23.89 -6.38 5.73
C HIS A 18 -25.17 -6.37 6.59
N SER A 19 -25.23 -7.18 7.65
CA SER A 19 -26.33 -7.15 8.60
C SER A 19 -26.39 -5.83 9.35
N LEU A 20 -25.25 -5.34 9.81
CA LEU A 20 -25.15 -4.03 10.47
C LEU A 20 -25.57 -2.88 9.56
N LEU A 21 -25.19 -2.89 8.28
CA LEU A 21 -25.65 -1.87 7.33
C LEU A 21 -27.18 -1.85 7.20
N LYS A 22 -27.84 -3.02 7.15
CA LYS A 22 -29.31 -3.12 7.10
C LYS A 22 -29.97 -2.64 8.39
N GLU A 23 -29.41 -2.99 9.55
CA GLU A 23 -29.90 -2.51 10.85
C GLU A 23 -29.85 -0.99 10.91
N MET A 24 -28.73 -0.40 10.51
CA MET A 24 -28.56 1.06 10.51
C MET A 24 -29.51 1.77 9.54
N GLU A 25 -29.80 1.18 8.38
CA GLU A 25 -30.80 1.72 7.46
C GLU A 25 -32.20 1.71 8.10
N ASN A 26 -32.56 0.64 8.81
CA ASN A 26 -33.82 0.54 9.57
C ASN A 26 -33.90 1.58 10.72
N GLU A 27 -32.77 1.94 11.30
CA GLU A 27 -32.63 3.00 12.32
C GLU A 27 -32.62 4.43 11.71
N GLY A 28 -32.73 4.56 10.38
CA GLY A 28 -32.77 5.84 9.66
C GLY A 28 -31.41 6.40 9.23
N LEU A 29 -30.32 5.63 9.40
CA LEU A 29 -29.00 6.01 8.90
C LEU A 29 -28.74 5.37 7.53
N SER A 30 -28.98 6.12 6.45
CA SER A 30 -28.78 5.60 5.10
C SER A 30 -27.30 5.46 4.73
N GLN A 31 -26.97 4.41 3.95
CA GLN A 31 -25.62 4.21 3.42
C GLN A 31 -25.15 5.41 2.61
N LYS A 32 -26.06 6.10 1.89
CA LYS A 32 -25.76 7.33 1.13
C LYS A 32 -25.26 8.45 2.04
N LYS A 33 -25.81 8.59 3.25
CA LYS A 33 -25.36 9.58 4.23
C LYS A 33 -23.97 9.23 4.75
N VAL A 34 -23.74 7.97 5.12
CA VAL A 34 -22.42 7.50 5.56
C VAL A 34 -21.37 7.70 4.47
N GLN A 35 -21.71 7.41 3.22
CA GLN A 35 -20.84 7.65 2.07
C GLN A 35 -20.49 9.15 1.93
N ALA A 36 -21.45 10.03 2.08
CA ALA A 36 -21.21 11.47 1.98
C ALA A 36 -20.30 11.99 3.10
N GLU A 37 -20.50 11.50 4.33
CA GLU A 37 -19.66 11.82 5.49
C GLU A 37 -18.22 11.31 5.30
N LEU A 38 -18.06 10.09 4.77
CA LEU A 38 -16.75 9.51 4.44
C LEU A 38 -16.02 10.34 3.38
N MET A 39 -16.72 10.78 2.33
CA MET A 39 -16.13 11.64 1.29
C MET A 39 -15.75 13.02 1.83
N ALA A 40 -16.51 13.56 2.78
CA ALA A 40 -16.17 14.81 3.45
C ALA A 40 -14.90 14.67 4.31
N ASP A 41 -14.77 13.59 5.06
CA ASP A 41 -13.56 13.30 5.84
C ASP A 41 -12.34 13.08 4.92
N PHE A 42 -12.49 12.41 3.77
CA PHE A 42 -11.42 12.28 2.78
C PHE A 42 -10.97 13.65 2.26
N LYS A 43 -11.90 14.57 2.01
CA LYS A 43 -11.57 15.91 1.57
C LYS A 43 -10.77 16.68 2.64
N GLU A 44 -11.18 16.59 3.90
CA GLU A 44 -10.48 17.21 5.03
C GLU A 44 -9.05 16.65 5.18
N ARG A 45 -8.90 15.33 5.04
CA ARG A 45 -7.59 14.63 5.12
C ARG A 45 -6.76 14.74 3.85
N ARG A 46 -7.21 15.48 2.84
CA ARG A 46 -6.54 15.61 1.53
C ARG A 46 -6.33 14.26 0.80
N VAL A 47 -7.23 13.31 1.00
CA VAL A 47 -7.30 12.08 0.21
C VAL A 47 -7.97 12.42 -1.13
N LEU A 48 -7.23 13.09 -1.99
CA LEU A 48 -7.74 13.69 -3.21
C LEU A 48 -7.02 13.15 -4.44
N LEU A 49 -7.77 12.97 -5.52
CA LEU A 49 -7.25 12.74 -6.85
C LEU A 49 -7.79 13.84 -7.77
N LYS A 50 -6.89 14.62 -8.38
CA LYS A 50 -7.25 15.76 -9.24
C LYS A 50 -8.22 16.75 -8.55
N GLY A 51 -7.97 17.05 -7.28
CA GLY A 51 -8.77 17.99 -6.49
C GLY A 51 -10.11 17.47 -5.95
N SER A 52 -10.47 16.21 -6.24
CA SER A 52 -11.70 15.58 -5.75
C SER A 52 -11.40 14.42 -4.82
N PRO A 53 -12.23 14.14 -3.79
CA PRO A 53 -12.06 12.96 -2.95
C PRO A 53 -11.99 11.69 -3.78
N ILE A 54 -11.07 10.79 -3.42
CA ILE A 54 -10.94 9.50 -4.10
C ILE A 54 -12.24 8.71 -3.89
N PRO A 55 -12.91 8.27 -4.97
CA PRO A 55 -14.11 7.45 -4.84
C PRO A 55 -13.80 6.16 -4.08
N SER A 56 -14.60 5.87 -3.06
CA SER A 56 -14.46 4.65 -2.27
C SER A 56 -15.82 4.11 -1.87
N PHE A 57 -15.89 2.82 -1.65
CA PHE A 57 -17.05 2.18 -1.04
C PHE A 57 -16.99 2.31 0.48
N ILE A 58 -18.15 2.24 1.15
CA ILE A 58 -18.22 2.18 2.61
C ILE A 58 -17.83 0.80 3.17
N LYS A 59 -17.81 -0.23 2.32
CA LYS A 59 -17.36 -1.57 2.69
C LYS A 59 -15.86 -1.71 2.38
N PRO A 60 -15.00 -1.95 3.38
CA PRO A 60 -13.62 -2.33 3.14
C PRO A 60 -13.51 -3.78 2.64
N ALA A 61 -12.36 -4.12 2.07
CA ALA A 61 -11.99 -5.51 1.90
C ALA A 61 -11.47 -6.06 3.25
N PHE A 62 -12.07 -7.14 3.72
CA PHE A 62 -11.59 -7.85 4.91
C PHE A 62 -10.62 -8.94 4.48
N VAL A 63 -9.48 -9.01 5.15
CA VAL A 63 -8.42 -9.98 4.87
C VAL A 63 -8.03 -10.67 6.17
N GLY A 64 -8.05 -12.00 6.16
CA GLY A 64 -7.67 -12.81 7.32
C GLY A 64 -6.16 -12.96 7.46
N PRO A 65 -5.65 -13.29 8.67
CA PRO A 65 -4.21 -13.44 8.91
C PRO A 65 -3.53 -14.46 7.98
N GLU A 66 -4.18 -15.56 7.65
CA GLU A 66 -3.63 -16.58 6.75
C GLU A 66 -3.60 -16.10 5.29
N GLU A 67 -4.54 -15.26 4.89
CA GLU A 67 -4.52 -14.63 3.57
C GLU A 67 -3.38 -13.60 3.47
N ILE A 68 -3.17 -12.80 4.51
CA ILE A 68 -2.04 -11.85 4.59
C ILE A 68 -0.72 -12.61 4.44
N LYS A 69 -0.50 -13.69 5.20
CA LYS A 69 0.70 -14.52 5.07
C LYS A 69 0.88 -15.07 3.66
N ARG A 70 -0.21 -15.50 3.02
CA ARG A 70 -0.17 -15.98 1.64
C ARG A 70 0.20 -14.85 0.68
N TYR A 71 -0.38 -13.66 0.83
CA TYR A 71 -0.05 -12.51 -0.01
C TYR A 71 1.41 -12.08 0.17
N GLN A 72 1.90 -12.03 1.39
CA GLN A 72 3.32 -11.75 1.68
C GLN A 72 4.22 -12.75 0.95
N ARG A 73 3.97 -14.06 1.11
CA ARG A 73 4.80 -15.10 0.49
C ARG A 73 4.83 -15.01 -1.04
N VAL A 74 3.68 -14.83 -1.70
CA VAL A 74 3.65 -14.75 -3.17
C VAL A 74 4.30 -13.45 -3.65
N THR A 75 4.14 -12.35 -2.91
CA THR A 75 4.81 -11.07 -3.17
C THR A 75 6.33 -11.22 -3.07
N GLU A 76 6.85 -11.84 -2.03
CA GLU A 76 8.28 -12.11 -1.85
C GLU A 76 8.87 -12.92 -3.02
N VAL A 77 8.16 -13.94 -3.48
CA VAL A 77 8.59 -14.77 -4.62
C VAL A 77 8.67 -13.93 -5.90
N ILE A 78 7.65 -13.14 -6.20
CA ILE A 78 7.63 -12.27 -7.39
C ILE A 78 8.70 -11.20 -7.27
N MET A 79 8.83 -10.53 -6.13
CA MET A 79 9.85 -9.51 -5.91
C MET A 79 11.27 -10.06 -6.08
N SER A 80 11.53 -11.26 -5.53
CA SER A 80 12.81 -11.96 -5.72
C SER A 80 13.10 -12.26 -7.20
N SER A 81 12.07 -12.59 -7.97
CA SER A 81 12.20 -12.86 -9.41
C SER A 81 12.48 -11.58 -10.20
N LEU A 82 11.77 -10.49 -9.88
CA LEU A 82 11.96 -9.19 -10.50
C LEU A 82 13.34 -8.61 -10.19
N GLU A 83 13.83 -8.77 -8.96
CA GLU A 83 15.19 -8.37 -8.58
C GLU A 83 16.26 -9.13 -9.38
N LYS A 84 16.06 -10.43 -9.65
CA LYS A 84 16.95 -11.20 -10.53
C LYS A 84 16.95 -10.66 -11.95
N VAL A 85 15.79 -10.35 -12.52
CA VAL A 85 15.68 -9.76 -13.85
C VAL A 85 16.39 -8.39 -13.89
N ALA A 86 16.15 -7.55 -12.88
CA ALA A 86 16.80 -6.26 -12.75
C ALA A 86 18.35 -6.39 -12.69
N ASN A 87 18.87 -7.38 -11.98
CA ASN A 87 20.31 -7.63 -11.94
C ASN A 87 20.84 -8.17 -13.26
N LEU A 88 20.13 -9.05 -13.95
CA LEU A 88 20.52 -9.57 -15.26
C LEU A 88 20.60 -8.48 -16.33
N PHE A 89 19.75 -7.45 -16.26
CA PHE A 89 19.83 -6.29 -17.14
C PHE A 89 21.22 -5.65 -17.18
N TYR A 90 21.96 -5.67 -16.06
CA TYR A 90 23.29 -5.08 -15.96
C TYR A 90 24.44 -6.02 -16.34
N THR A 91 24.18 -7.32 -16.37
CA THR A 91 25.19 -8.35 -16.60
C THR A 91 25.10 -9.01 -17.98
N GLU A 92 23.92 -8.95 -18.60
CA GLU A 92 23.62 -9.62 -19.85
C GLU A 92 23.23 -8.61 -20.95
N PRO A 93 24.17 -8.23 -21.83
CA PRO A 93 23.91 -7.22 -22.88
C PRO A 93 22.72 -7.57 -23.81
N SER A 94 22.44 -8.87 -23.99
CA SER A 94 21.29 -9.33 -24.79
C SER A 94 19.96 -8.92 -24.17
N LEU A 95 19.87 -8.77 -22.85
CA LEU A 95 18.66 -8.34 -22.15
C LEU A 95 18.46 -6.83 -22.22
N GLU A 96 19.54 -6.04 -22.25
CA GLU A 96 19.44 -4.57 -22.39
C GLU A 96 18.64 -4.21 -23.65
N SER A 97 18.83 -4.96 -24.74
CA SER A 97 18.13 -4.73 -26.02
C SER A 97 16.63 -5.01 -26.00
N LEU A 98 16.13 -5.73 -24.98
CA LEU A 98 14.69 -5.99 -24.80
C LEU A 98 13.95 -4.80 -24.17
N PHE A 99 14.69 -3.86 -23.58
CA PHE A 99 14.14 -2.67 -22.96
C PHE A 99 14.29 -1.48 -23.92
N GLU A 100 13.17 -0.88 -24.30
CA GLU A 100 13.16 0.32 -25.15
C GLU A 100 13.50 1.57 -24.31
N LEU A 101 14.78 1.69 -23.92
CA LEU A 101 15.25 2.82 -23.14
C LEU A 101 15.18 4.12 -23.95
N ARG A 102 14.71 5.18 -23.34
CA ARG A 102 14.72 6.52 -23.92
C ARG A 102 16.13 7.10 -23.87
N LYS A 103 16.39 8.08 -24.72
CA LYS A 103 17.68 8.79 -24.74
C LYS A 103 18.03 9.34 -23.35
N GLY A 104 19.13 8.91 -22.78
CA GLY A 104 19.65 9.29 -21.47
C GLY A 104 19.28 8.30 -20.34
N GLU A 105 18.26 7.46 -20.51
CA GLU A 105 17.94 6.41 -19.54
C GLU A 105 19.05 5.36 -19.47
N ASP A 106 19.68 5.06 -20.59
CA ASP A 106 20.85 4.17 -20.70
C ASP A 106 22.03 4.61 -19.81
N VAL A 107 22.18 5.92 -19.61
CA VAL A 107 23.20 6.49 -18.72
C VAL A 107 22.72 6.45 -17.27
N LEU A 108 21.47 6.85 -17.02
CA LEU A 108 20.90 6.93 -15.66
C LEU A 108 20.77 5.56 -15.01
N THR A 109 20.37 4.53 -15.76
CA THR A 109 20.26 3.15 -15.25
C THR A 109 21.61 2.60 -14.77
N LYS A 110 22.73 3.09 -15.32
CA LYS A 110 24.10 2.64 -14.97
C LYS A 110 24.72 3.39 -13.77
N VAL A 111 24.02 4.37 -13.21
CA VAL A 111 24.51 5.10 -12.04
C VAL A 111 24.46 4.20 -10.80
N ASP A 112 25.59 4.06 -10.10
CA ASP A 112 25.64 3.37 -8.81
C ASP A 112 24.92 4.19 -7.74
N HIS A 113 23.77 3.72 -7.31
CA HIS A 113 22.98 4.34 -6.24
C HIS A 113 23.60 4.14 -4.83
N GLY A 114 24.56 3.24 -4.69
CA GLY A 114 25.37 3.07 -3.48
C GLY A 114 24.71 2.31 -2.34
N TYR A 115 23.65 1.57 -2.57
CA TYR A 115 23.03 0.64 -1.61
C TYR A 115 22.74 -0.72 -2.28
N GLU A 116 22.36 -1.72 -1.51
CA GLU A 116 22.04 -3.05 -2.05
C GLU A 116 20.61 -3.12 -2.59
N GLY A 117 20.40 -4.06 -3.54
CA GLY A 117 19.14 -4.24 -4.24
C GLY A 117 18.89 -3.21 -5.34
N ARG A 118 18.03 -3.55 -6.28
CA ARG A 118 17.65 -2.70 -7.42
C ARG A 118 16.26 -2.11 -7.24
N ILE A 119 15.38 -2.86 -6.57
CA ILE A 119 13.98 -2.50 -6.37
C ILE A 119 13.75 -2.28 -4.88
N GLN A 120 13.75 -1.02 -4.46
CA GLN A 120 13.63 -0.66 -3.04
C GLN A 120 12.21 -0.43 -2.59
N HIS A 121 11.35 -0.02 -3.51
CA HIS A 121 9.94 0.24 -3.25
C HIS A 121 9.14 -0.14 -4.48
N ALA A 122 8.09 -0.93 -4.29
CA ALA A 122 7.21 -1.35 -5.37
C ALA A 122 5.78 -1.52 -4.89
N ARG A 123 4.83 -1.41 -5.83
CA ARG A 123 3.44 -1.80 -5.66
C ARG A 123 3.10 -2.82 -6.74
N LEU A 124 2.65 -3.98 -6.29
CA LEU A 124 2.15 -5.04 -7.16
C LEU A 124 0.63 -4.99 -7.17
N ASP A 125 0.05 -4.71 -8.33
CA ASP A 125 -1.40 -4.74 -8.50
C ASP A 125 -1.81 -6.17 -8.87
N ALA A 126 -2.83 -6.70 -8.18
CA ALA A 126 -3.24 -8.09 -8.33
C ALA A 126 -4.75 -8.28 -8.19
N PHE A 127 -5.26 -9.28 -8.89
CA PHE A 127 -6.58 -9.83 -8.64
C PHE A 127 -6.48 -11.09 -7.77
N VAL A 128 -7.43 -11.26 -6.87
CA VAL A 128 -7.58 -12.50 -6.09
C VAL A 128 -8.88 -13.17 -6.52
N VAL A 129 -8.77 -14.30 -7.18
CA VAL A 129 -9.91 -15.08 -7.67
C VAL A 129 -9.78 -16.50 -7.15
N ASP A 130 -10.80 -17.00 -6.47
CA ASP A 130 -10.81 -18.34 -5.86
C ASP A 130 -9.58 -18.59 -4.98
N GLY A 131 -9.15 -17.56 -4.24
CA GLY A 131 -7.98 -17.61 -3.40
C GLY A 131 -6.63 -17.60 -4.15
N ILE A 132 -6.62 -17.51 -5.47
CA ILE A 132 -5.41 -17.44 -6.29
C ILE A 132 -5.07 -15.98 -6.57
N VAL A 133 -3.84 -15.57 -6.22
CA VAL A 133 -3.32 -14.23 -6.52
C VAL A 133 -2.79 -14.21 -7.95
N ARG A 134 -3.28 -13.26 -8.76
CA ARG A 134 -2.86 -13.03 -10.14
C ARG A 134 -2.37 -11.61 -10.28
N PHE A 135 -1.07 -11.42 -10.39
CA PHE A 135 -0.47 -10.11 -10.60
C PHE A 135 -0.73 -9.63 -12.02
N CYS A 136 -1.04 -8.36 -12.17
CA CYS A 136 -1.31 -7.71 -13.46
C CYS A 136 -0.41 -6.51 -13.74
N GLU A 137 0.13 -5.87 -12.70
CA GLU A 137 0.98 -4.69 -12.86
C GLU A 137 2.06 -4.63 -11.79
N PHE A 138 3.21 -4.10 -12.17
CA PHE A 138 4.34 -3.85 -11.29
C PHE A 138 4.76 -2.39 -11.42
N ASN A 139 4.61 -1.63 -10.34
CA ASN A 139 4.97 -0.22 -10.24
C ASN A 139 6.17 -0.09 -9.31
N CYS A 140 7.32 0.38 -9.80
CA CYS A 140 8.56 0.46 -9.03
C CYS A 140 9.29 1.81 -9.13
N ASP A 141 8.78 2.75 -9.89
CA ASP A 141 9.35 4.10 -9.99
C ASP A 141 8.75 5.06 -8.94
N THR A 142 7.45 5.25 -8.98
CA THR A 142 6.69 6.14 -8.08
C THR A 142 5.38 5.48 -7.65
N PRO A 143 5.40 4.35 -6.93
CA PRO A 143 4.16 3.67 -6.55
C PRO A 143 3.34 4.52 -5.58
N GLY A 144 2.43 5.33 -6.14
CA GLY A 144 1.56 6.21 -5.38
C GLY A 144 0.49 5.45 -4.59
N GLY A 145 -0.16 6.14 -3.65
CA GLY A 145 -1.33 5.65 -2.93
C GLY A 145 -1.15 5.27 -1.46
N PRO A 146 0.04 4.87 -0.95
CA PRO A 146 0.17 4.40 0.43
C PRO A 146 -0.36 5.38 1.47
N GLY A 147 -0.03 6.67 1.36
CA GLY A 147 -0.53 7.69 2.29
C GLY A 147 -2.05 7.86 2.23
N TRP A 148 -2.64 7.76 1.04
CA TRP A 148 -4.09 7.77 0.90
C TRP A 148 -4.73 6.55 1.55
N LEU A 149 -4.18 5.35 1.33
CA LEU A 149 -4.70 4.12 1.92
C LEU A 149 -4.68 4.15 3.45
N ASP A 150 -3.62 4.68 4.06
CA ASP A 150 -3.54 4.83 5.51
C ASP A 150 -4.66 5.75 6.03
N HIS A 151 -4.87 6.90 5.39
CA HIS A 151 -5.95 7.82 5.77
C HIS A 151 -7.35 7.26 5.47
N MET A 152 -7.55 6.61 4.32
CA MET A 152 -8.82 5.95 3.96
C MET A 152 -9.18 4.86 4.97
N SER A 153 -8.23 4.02 5.37
CA SER A 153 -8.42 2.97 6.35
C SER A 153 -8.79 3.53 7.71
N GLN A 154 -8.11 4.60 8.17
CA GLN A 154 -8.45 5.29 9.40
C GLN A 154 -9.87 5.86 9.37
N SER A 155 -10.29 6.43 8.26
CA SER A 155 -11.63 6.99 8.09
C SER A 155 -12.70 5.91 8.06
N LEU A 156 -12.45 4.82 7.33
CA LEU A 156 -13.36 3.67 7.26
C LEU A 156 -13.60 3.03 8.65
N LEU A 157 -12.55 2.84 9.44
CA LEU A 157 -12.67 2.27 10.79
C LEU A 157 -13.54 3.12 11.73
N LYS A 158 -13.73 4.41 11.45
CA LYS A 158 -14.57 5.33 12.22
C LYS A 158 -16.04 5.34 11.76
N THR A 159 -16.36 4.70 10.64
CA THR A 159 -17.77 4.63 10.19
C THR A 159 -18.62 3.86 11.20
N PRO A 160 -19.92 4.20 11.34
CA PRO A 160 -20.77 3.59 12.35
C PRO A 160 -20.83 2.05 12.28
N ALA A 161 -20.91 1.48 11.06
CA ALA A 161 -20.91 0.03 10.89
C ALA A 161 -19.59 -0.60 11.33
N MET A 162 -18.45 0.02 11.00
CA MET A 162 -17.14 -0.48 11.41
C MET A 162 -16.93 -0.35 12.91
N THR A 163 -17.43 0.72 13.54
CA THR A 163 -17.37 0.88 15.00
C THR A 163 -18.13 -0.23 15.70
N LYS A 164 -19.36 -0.54 15.29
CA LYS A 164 -20.13 -1.69 15.82
C LYS A 164 -19.43 -3.03 15.55
N LEU A 165 -18.81 -3.19 14.38
CA LEU A 165 -18.10 -4.43 14.02
C LEU A 165 -16.85 -4.66 14.89
N GLN A 166 -16.15 -3.59 15.27
CA GLN A 166 -14.97 -3.63 16.17
C GLN A 166 -15.34 -4.06 17.60
N GLU A 167 -16.59 -3.92 18.02
CA GLU A 167 -17.06 -4.47 19.31
C GLU A 167 -17.01 -6.00 19.32
N LYS A 168 -17.22 -6.61 18.13
CA LYS A 168 -17.30 -8.06 17.95
C LYS A 168 -15.97 -8.67 17.49
N TYR A 169 -15.23 -7.97 16.65
CA TYR A 169 -14.00 -8.46 16.01
C TYR A 169 -12.82 -7.55 16.32
N GLU A 170 -11.62 -8.13 16.34
CA GLU A 170 -10.39 -7.36 16.32
C GLU A 170 -10.09 -6.98 14.87
N LEU A 171 -10.28 -5.70 14.56
CA LEU A 171 -10.06 -5.15 13.21
C LEU A 171 -8.98 -4.08 13.27
N SER A 172 -8.01 -4.22 12.40
CA SER A 172 -6.91 -3.27 12.22
C SER A 172 -6.63 -3.08 10.74
N PHE A 173 -5.76 -2.13 10.41
CA PHE A 173 -5.15 -2.02 9.09
C PHE A 173 -3.64 -1.93 9.26
N GLU A 174 -2.92 -2.39 8.24
CA GLU A 174 -1.47 -2.24 8.17
C GLU A 174 -1.14 -0.84 7.65
N ALA A 175 -0.46 -0.04 8.47
CA ALA A 175 -0.02 1.29 8.07
C ALA A 175 1.19 1.17 7.13
N LEU A 176 1.07 1.70 5.91
CA LEU A 176 2.08 1.56 4.86
C LEU A 176 3.19 2.60 4.96
N MET A 177 2.88 3.82 5.37
CA MET A 177 3.85 4.92 5.42
C MET A 177 5.04 4.66 6.35
N PRO A 178 4.89 4.06 7.56
CA PRO A 178 6.03 3.67 8.38
C PRO A 178 6.97 2.69 7.66
N GLY A 179 6.44 1.68 6.97
CA GLY A 179 7.24 0.71 6.21
C GLY A 179 8.04 1.36 5.07
N ILE A 180 7.46 2.35 4.38
CA ILE A 180 8.17 3.13 3.35
C ILE A 180 9.33 3.91 3.97
N LEU A 181 9.10 4.58 5.10
CA LEU A 181 10.15 5.31 5.80
C LEU A 181 11.28 4.37 6.25
N ASP A 182 10.94 3.21 6.79
CA ASP A 182 11.92 2.21 7.21
C ASP A 182 12.75 1.70 6.04
N GLY A 183 12.14 1.48 4.87
CA GLY A 183 12.83 1.14 3.63
C GLY A 183 13.82 2.21 3.19
N LEU A 184 13.42 3.48 3.18
CA LEU A 184 14.30 4.61 2.86
C LEU A 184 15.48 4.72 3.84
N LEU A 185 15.22 4.54 5.13
CA LEU A 185 16.26 4.56 6.15
C LEU A 185 17.21 3.35 6.04
N ALA A 186 16.72 2.20 5.59
CA ALA A 186 17.56 1.04 5.30
C ALA A 186 18.52 1.33 4.15
N CYS A 187 18.03 1.87 3.02
CA CYS A 187 18.88 2.30 1.89
C CYS A 187 19.95 3.31 2.33
N TYR A 188 19.57 4.28 3.17
CA TYR A 188 20.51 5.25 3.70
C TYR A 188 21.61 4.60 4.56
N ARG A 189 21.24 3.66 5.44
CA ARG A 189 22.21 2.92 6.27
C ARG A 189 23.16 2.10 5.41
N ASP A 190 22.67 1.41 4.39
CA ASP A 190 23.49 0.64 3.45
C ASP A 190 24.46 1.53 2.68
N TRP A 191 23.98 2.67 2.20
CA TRP A 191 24.82 3.67 1.55
C TRP A 191 25.94 4.16 2.49
N CYS A 192 25.61 4.50 3.73
CA CYS A 192 26.61 4.90 4.73
C CYS A 192 27.66 3.81 4.94
N LYS A 193 27.23 2.55 5.11
CA LYS A 193 28.13 1.39 5.25
C LYS A 193 29.08 1.26 4.08
N LYS A 194 28.57 1.31 2.85
CA LYS A 194 29.40 1.26 1.62
C LYS A 194 30.41 2.41 1.52
N LYS A 195 30.04 3.59 2.02
CA LYS A 195 30.91 4.79 1.99
C LYS A 195 31.77 4.95 3.25
N GLY A 196 31.79 3.98 4.17
CA GLY A 196 32.54 4.05 5.43
C GLY A 196 32.09 5.20 6.35
N LYS A 197 30.82 5.59 6.28
CA LYS A 197 30.23 6.68 7.06
C LYS A 197 29.38 6.13 8.20
N THR A 198 29.32 6.87 9.31
CA THR A 198 28.35 6.57 10.38
C THR A 198 26.99 7.16 10.03
N PRO A 199 25.92 6.38 10.02
CA PRO A 199 24.59 6.91 9.74
C PRO A 199 24.13 7.85 10.85
N SER A 200 23.49 8.96 10.47
CA SER A 200 22.78 9.84 11.42
C SER A 200 21.53 9.16 11.94
N GLU A 201 21.23 9.33 13.23
CA GLU A 201 19.95 8.86 13.81
C GLU A 201 18.73 9.60 13.21
N LYS A 202 18.93 10.86 12.82
CA LYS A 202 17.90 11.71 12.19
C LYS A 202 18.42 12.30 10.88
N PRO A 203 18.48 11.50 9.80
CA PRO A 203 18.93 12.01 8.51
C PRO A 203 17.92 13.01 7.95
N ARG A 204 18.41 13.96 7.17
CA ARG A 204 17.55 14.87 6.40
C ARG A 204 17.04 14.14 5.16
N ILE A 205 15.73 14.14 4.99
CA ILE A 205 15.05 13.58 3.83
C ILE A 205 14.50 14.73 2.98
N ALA A 206 14.82 14.75 1.69
CA ALA A 206 14.25 15.68 0.73
C ALA A 206 13.07 14.98 0.02
N VAL A 207 11.93 15.64 0.00
CA VAL A 207 10.78 15.24 -0.80
C VAL A 207 10.65 16.23 -1.95
N THR A 208 10.63 15.70 -3.18
CA THR A 208 10.47 16.52 -4.39
C THR A 208 9.19 16.12 -5.10
N THR A 209 8.52 17.10 -5.69
CA THR A 209 7.34 16.88 -6.51
C THR A 209 7.43 17.69 -7.80
N ILE A 210 6.70 17.27 -8.82
CA ILE A 210 6.54 18.04 -10.04
C ILE A 210 5.39 19.01 -9.83
N PRO A 211 5.58 20.35 -9.91
CA PRO A 211 4.52 21.33 -9.58
C PRO A 211 3.22 21.15 -10.36
N ALA A 212 3.28 20.61 -11.59
CA ALA A 212 2.11 20.32 -12.41
C ALA A 212 1.28 19.12 -11.90
N LEU A 213 1.82 18.33 -10.97
CA LEU A 213 1.14 17.19 -10.34
C LEU A 213 0.72 17.46 -8.89
N ASP A 214 1.12 18.62 -8.36
CA ASP A 214 0.69 19.05 -7.03
C ASP A 214 -0.71 19.68 -7.15
N PRO A 215 -1.78 19.01 -6.73
CA PRO A 215 -3.09 19.63 -6.65
C PRO A 215 -3.14 20.50 -5.40
N THR A 216 -2.77 21.78 -5.53
CA THR A 216 -2.98 22.79 -4.49
C THR A 216 -4.45 22.93 -4.09
#